data_29a492c70225b0b1666438e3a9539b21
#
_entry.id   29a492c70225b0b1666438e3a9539b21
#
_cell.length_a   1.000
_cell.length_b   1.000
_cell.length_c   1.000
_cell.angle_alpha   90.00
_cell.angle_beta   90.00
_cell.angle_gamma   90.00
#
_symmetry.space_group_name_H-M   'P 1'
#
loop_
_entity.id
_entity.type
_entity.pdbx_description
1 polymer ?
#
loop_
_entity_poly.entity_id
_entity_poly.type
_entity_poly.pdbx_seq_one_letter_code
_entity_poly.pdbx_strand_id
1 'polypeptide(L)'
;MLTPYADDLSACIALLIAMEELKDEQVENDLYFVFSVQEEVGLRGAKTAAWDVDPYMGIAVDVTQTGDTPGEIDGQRMQVALGKGPTVKIKDSSVECNPQVVEHLRKAARKARIPYQDEILLAGGTDTAAMQKSRDGVLSGCVSIPCRNIHTPGEIVSLKDVERAGKLIAAAAKLKV
;
A
#
# COMPACT_ATOMS: atom_id res chain seq x y z
N MET A 1 -13.05 1.61 12.19
CA MET A 1 -12.52 2.70 13.06
C MET A 1 -12.79 4.01 12.34
N LEU A 2 -13.24 5.03 13.06
CA LEU A 2 -13.39 6.41 12.58
C LEU A 2 -12.27 7.25 13.22
N THR A 3 -11.52 7.98 12.43
CA THR A 3 -10.38 8.79 12.86
C THR A 3 -10.06 9.86 11.81
N PRO A 4 -9.52 11.03 12.18
CA PRO A 4 -9.05 12.01 11.22
C PRO A 4 -7.62 11.74 10.68
N TYR A 5 -7.02 10.60 11.01
CA TYR A 5 -5.62 10.28 10.72
C TYR A 5 -5.45 8.87 10.15
N ALA A 6 -6.49 8.31 9.50
CA ALA A 6 -6.32 7.01 8.85
C ALA A 6 -5.34 7.12 7.69
N ASP A 7 -5.37 8.20 7.01
CA ASP A 7 -4.42 8.69 6.04
C ASP A 7 -3.32 9.54 6.74
N ASP A 8 -2.05 9.02 6.97
CA ASP A 8 -1.77 7.63 6.69
C ASP A 8 -1.13 6.91 7.89
N LEU A 9 -1.70 7.07 9.10
CA LEU A 9 -1.28 6.29 10.26
C LEU A 9 -1.67 4.81 10.15
N SER A 10 -2.67 4.47 9.32
CA SER A 10 -3.06 3.07 9.12
C SER A 10 -1.98 2.28 8.37
N ALA A 11 -1.30 2.86 7.39
CA ALA A 11 -0.15 2.23 6.77
C ALA A 11 1.06 2.14 7.71
N CYS A 12 1.29 3.16 8.52
CA CYS A 12 2.32 3.08 9.56
C CYS A 12 2.07 1.88 10.51
N ILE A 13 0.83 1.67 10.93
CA ILE A 13 0.45 0.52 11.77
C ILE A 13 0.64 -0.78 10.99
N ALA A 14 0.26 -0.85 9.71
CA ALA A 14 0.47 -2.04 8.90
C ALA A 14 1.96 -2.38 8.76
N LEU A 15 2.84 -1.40 8.59
CA LEU A 15 4.30 -1.62 8.59
C LEU A 15 4.80 -2.16 9.93
N LEU A 16 4.32 -1.62 11.07
CA LEU A 16 4.68 -2.14 12.40
C LEU A 16 4.20 -3.58 12.60
N ILE A 17 3.00 -3.93 12.11
CA ILE A 17 2.52 -5.32 12.12
C ILE A 17 3.43 -6.21 11.26
N ALA A 18 3.83 -5.75 10.07
CA ALA A 18 4.73 -6.51 9.22
C ALA A 18 6.10 -6.75 9.89
N MET A 19 6.65 -5.75 10.56
CA MET A 19 7.90 -5.87 11.32
C MET A 19 7.76 -6.89 12.46
N GLU A 20 6.65 -6.88 13.20
CA GLU A 20 6.38 -7.84 14.27
C GLU A 20 6.24 -9.28 13.74
N GLU A 21 5.57 -9.47 12.59
CA GLU A 21 5.43 -10.77 11.91
C GLU A 21 6.75 -11.32 11.36
N LEU A 22 7.76 -10.45 11.20
CA LEU A 22 9.06 -10.80 10.61
C LEU A 22 10.19 -10.88 11.63
N LYS A 23 10.00 -10.42 12.87
CA LYS A 23 11.08 -10.24 13.85
C LYS A 23 11.89 -11.51 14.15
N ASP A 24 11.23 -12.67 14.15
CA ASP A 24 11.85 -13.96 14.45
C ASP A 24 12.03 -14.84 13.18
N GLU A 25 11.80 -14.27 12.02
CA GLU A 25 11.86 -14.96 10.73
C GLU A 25 13.19 -14.73 10.04
N GLN A 26 13.70 -15.78 9.40
CA GLN A 26 14.82 -15.62 8.47
C GLN A 26 14.27 -15.37 7.07
N VAL A 27 14.63 -14.23 6.50
CA VAL A 27 14.28 -13.85 5.12
C VAL A 27 15.54 -13.72 4.28
N GLU A 28 15.45 -14.05 2.99
CA GLU A 28 16.60 -13.96 2.07
C GLU A 28 16.86 -12.52 1.59
N ASN A 29 15.90 -11.62 1.76
CA ASN A 29 15.97 -10.24 1.29
C ASN A 29 16.45 -9.30 2.40
N ASP A 30 17.22 -8.28 2.07
CA ASP A 30 17.45 -7.14 2.96
C ASP A 30 16.21 -6.26 2.95
N LEU A 31 15.65 -5.99 4.14
CA LEU A 31 14.39 -5.27 4.30
C LEU A 31 14.61 -3.89 4.91
N TYR A 32 14.09 -2.86 4.26
CA TYR A 32 14.10 -1.48 4.74
C TYR A 32 12.66 -1.03 4.96
N PHE A 33 12.31 -0.72 6.21
CA PHE A 33 11.02 -0.14 6.57
C PHE A 33 11.19 1.37 6.72
N VAL A 34 10.56 2.11 5.81
CA VAL A 34 10.70 3.57 5.72
C VAL A 34 9.38 4.22 6.07
N PHE A 35 9.39 5.06 7.11
CA PHE A 35 8.27 5.94 7.43
C PHE A 35 8.57 7.30 6.81
N SER A 36 8.05 7.51 5.61
CA SER A 36 8.32 8.72 4.82
C SER A 36 7.63 9.95 5.39
N VAL A 37 8.14 11.10 5.05
CA VAL A 37 7.56 12.39 5.43
C VAL A 37 7.12 13.17 4.21
N GLN A 38 6.13 14.04 4.38
CA GLN A 38 5.68 14.96 3.34
C GLN A 38 5.19 14.24 2.06
N GLU A 39 4.45 13.14 2.22
CA GLU A 39 3.79 12.44 1.12
C GLU A 39 2.78 13.37 0.45
N GLU A 40 1.86 13.96 1.20
CA GLU A 40 0.74 14.81 0.80
C GLU A 40 1.13 16.10 0.02
N VAL A 41 2.40 16.46 0.06
CA VAL A 41 2.93 17.65 -0.60
C VAL A 41 3.96 17.34 -1.67
N GLY A 42 3.93 16.12 -2.21
CA GLY A 42 4.71 15.70 -3.37
C GLY A 42 5.70 14.57 -3.14
N LEU A 43 5.37 13.57 -2.31
CA LEU A 43 6.10 12.30 -2.16
C LEU A 43 7.58 12.50 -1.77
N ARG A 44 7.86 13.53 -0.95
CA ARG A 44 9.23 14.06 -0.80
C ARG A 44 10.13 13.13 -0.04
N GLY A 45 9.65 12.55 1.06
CA GLY A 45 10.41 11.60 1.87
C GLY A 45 10.74 10.32 1.12
N ALA A 46 9.77 9.75 0.43
CA ALA A 46 9.97 8.53 -0.37
C ALA A 46 10.98 8.74 -1.51
N LYS A 47 10.97 9.92 -2.14
CA LYS A 47 11.93 10.25 -3.21
C LYS A 47 13.37 10.20 -2.70
N THR A 48 13.65 10.79 -1.53
CA THR A 48 14.99 10.82 -0.96
C THR A 48 15.40 9.48 -0.37
N ALA A 49 14.48 8.79 0.30
CA ALA A 49 14.72 7.47 0.86
C ALA A 49 15.02 6.41 -0.22
N ALA A 50 14.23 6.38 -1.30
CA ALA A 50 14.47 5.46 -2.42
C ALA A 50 15.80 5.74 -3.13
N TRP A 51 16.24 7.01 -3.18
CA TRP A 51 17.54 7.35 -3.73
C TRP A 51 18.68 6.82 -2.85
N ASP A 52 18.56 6.94 -1.54
CA ASP A 52 19.60 6.54 -0.59
C ASP A 52 19.71 5.03 -0.43
N VAL A 53 18.57 4.36 -0.27
CA VAL A 53 18.49 2.89 -0.11
C VAL A 53 18.84 2.15 -1.41
N ASP A 54 18.51 2.73 -2.57
CA ASP A 54 18.69 2.11 -3.90
C ASP A 54 18.08 0.68 -3.99
N PRO A 55 16.80 0.50 -3.68
CA PRO A 55 16.21 -0.82 -3.56
C PRO A 55 15.96 -1.46 -4.92
N TYR A 56 16.09 -2.78 -5.01
CA TYR A 56 15.67 -3.55 -6.19
C TYR A 56 14.13 -3.48 -6.38
N MET A 57 13.38 -3.55 -5.28
CA MET A 57 11.92 -3.48 -5.26
C MET A 57 11.43 -2.54 -4.16
N GLY A 58 10.48 -1.67 -4.49
CA GLY A 58 9.80 -0.78 -3.55
C GLY A 58 8.30 -1.08 -3.49
N ILE A 59 7.77 -1.19 -2.28
CA ILE A 59 6.34 -1.37 -2.04
C ILE A 59 5.87 -0.23 -1.15
N ALA A 60 5.07 0.68 -1.71
CA ALA A 60 4.39 1.68 -0.90
C ALA A 60 3.22 1.04 -0.14
N VAL A 61 2.93 1.59 1.02
CA VAL A 61 1.74 1.25 1.79
C VAL A 61 1.00 2.54 2.03
N ASP A 62 -0.29 2.58 1.71
CA ASP A 62 -1.08 3.80 1.72
C ASP A 62 -2.56 3.46 1.94
N VAL A 63 -3.42 4.45 2.02
CA VAL A 63 -4.86 4.24 1.95
C VAL A 63 -5.36 4.35 0.51
N THR A 64 -6.57 3.86 0.24
CA THR A 64 -7.25 4.04 -1.05
C THR A 64 -8.74 4.25 -0.85
N GLN A 65 -9.33 5.06 -1.73
CA GLN A 65 -10.75 5.33 -1.73
C GLN A 65 -11.56 4.06 -2.00
N THR A 66 -12.70 3.92 -1.32
CA THR A 66 -13.64 2.82 -1.56
C THR A 66 -14.80 3.28 -2.44
N GLY A 67 -15.38 2.35 -3.20
CA GLY A 67 -16.59 2.60 -3.99
C GLY A 67 -17.87 2.18 -3.29
N ASP A 68 -17.80 1.82 -2.01
CA ASP A 68 -18.96 1.42 -1.20
C ASP A 68 -19.43 2.51 -0.22
N THR A 69 -19.01 3.75 -0.45
CA THR A 69 -19.47 4.91 0.33
C THR A 69 -20.92 5.26 -0.06
N PRO A 70 -21.85 5.42 0.90
CA PRO A 70 -23.21 5.82 0.60
C PRO A 70 -23.26 7.16 -0.16
N GLY A 71 -24.05 7.22 -1.22
CA GLY A 71 -24.23 8.44 -2.02
C GLY A 71 -23.22 8.62 -3.16
N GLU A 72 -22.30 7.69 -3.39
CA GLU A 72 -21.45 7.74 -4.58
C GLU A 72 -22.26 7.62 -5.87
N ILE A 73 -21.80 8.36 -6.90
CA ILE A 73 -22.43 8.40 -8.21
C ILE A 73 -22.08 7.12 -8.99
N ASP A 74 -23.10 6.44 -9.53
CA ASP A 74 -22.88 5.29 -10.41
C ASP A 74 -22.01 5.70 -11.63
N GLY A 75 -20.97 4.88 -11.90
CA GLY A 75 -20.00 5.13 -12.96
C GLY A 75 -18.66 5.75 -12.50
N GLN A 76 -18.59 6.22 -11.26
CA GLN A 76 -17.34 6.64 -10.60
C GLN A 76 -16.92 5.67 -9.49
N ARG A 77 -17.64 4.58 -9.32
CA ARG A 77 -17.38 3.62 -8.25
C ARG A 77 -16.07 2.89 -8.45
N MET A 78 -15.19 3.07 -7.49
CA MET A 78 -14.09 2.13 -7.28
C MET A 78 -14.64 0.74 -6.95
N GLN A 79 -14.00 -0.31 -7.47
CA GLN A 79 -14.40 -1.69 -7.12
C GLN A 79 -13.95 -2.11 -5.72
N VAL A 80 -13.18 -1.26 -5.04
CA VAL A 80 -12.66 -1.51 -3.70
C VAL A 80 -13.75 -1.27 -2.66
N ALA A 81 -13.86 -2.20 -1.71
CA ALA A 81 -14.83 -2.13 -0.63
C ALA A 81 -14.17 -2.33 0.74
N LEU A 82 -14.71 -1.64 1.75
CA LEU A 82 -14.26 -1.72 3.13
C LEU A 82 -14.49 -3.14 3.71
N GLY A 83 -13.51 -3.69 4.41
CA GLY A 83 -13.61 -4.99 5.08
C GLY A 83 -13.35 -6.20 4.18
N LYS A 84 -13.06 -6.00 2.90
CA LYS A 84 -12.78 -7.07 1.94
C LYS A 84 -11.30 -7.43 1.79
N GLY A 85 -10.45 -6.82 2.57
CA GLY A 85 -9.00 -6.99 2.55
C GLY A 85 -8.28 -5.79 1.93
N PRO A 86 -6.95 -5.70 2.13
CA PRO A 86 -6.13 -4.70 1.46
C PRO A 86 -6.20 -4.85 -0.05
N THR A 87 -5.72 -3.85 -0.76
CA THR A 87 -5.64 -3.92 -2.21
C THR A 87 -4.22 -4.19 -2.68
N VAL A 88 -4.11 -4.78 -3.87
CA VAL A 88 -2.92 -4.77 -4.70
C VAL A 88 -3.17 -3.77 -5.81
N LYS A 89 -2.49 -2.64 -5.76
CA LYS A 89 -2.65 -1.56 -6.73
C LYS A 89 -2.09 -1.97 -8.10
N ILE A 90 -2.89 -1.78 -9.14
CA ILE A 90 -2.47 -1.94 -10.54
C ILE A 90 -2.00 -0.60 -11.07
N LYS A 91 -2.80 0.46 -10.86
CA LYS A 91 -2.44 1.82 -11.26
C LYS A 91 -3.23 2.88 -10.48
N ASP A 92 -2.66 4.09 -10.49
CA ASP A 92 -3.38 5.32 -10.16
C ASP A 92 -3.07 6.41 -11.21
N SER A 93 -3.36 7.69 -10.93
CA SER A 93 -3.09 8.77 -11.88
C SER A 93 -1.60 9.09 -12.03
N SER A 94 -0.76 8.66 -11.11
CA SER A 94 0.67 8.99 -11.04
C SER A 94 1.60 7.84 -11.41
N VAL A 95 1.11 6.58 -11.34
CA VAL A 95 1.92 5.38 -11.53
C VAL A 95 1.10 4.24 -12.14
N GLU A 96 1.74 3.48 -12.99
CA GLU A 96 1.37 2.11 -13.34
C GLU A 96 2.35 1.18 -12.62
N CYS A 97 1.84 0.36 -11.71
CA CYS A 97 2.65 -0.53 -10.89
C CYS A 97 3.33 -1.59 -11.76
N ASN A 98 4.56 -1.95 -11.44
CA ASN A 98 5.27 -2.95 -12.20
C ASN A 98 4.53 -4.31 -12.13
N PRO A 99 4.24 -4.97 -13.27
CA PRO A 99 3.50 -6.23 -13.29
C PRO A 99 4.16 -7.36 -12.46
N GLN A 100 5.49 -7.37 -12.35
CA GLN A 100 6.21 -8.33 -11.52
C GLN A 100 5.91 -8.11 -10.03
N VAL A 101 5.85 -6.86 -9.58
CA VAL A 101 5.51 -6.52 -8.19
C VAL A 101 4.05 -6.83 -7.89
N VAL A 102 3.15 -6.51 -8.82
CA VAL A 102 1.72 -6.85 -8.70
C VAL A 102 1.54 -8.36 -8.52
N GLU A 103 2.19 -9.18 -9.37
CA GLU A 103 2.08 -10.64 -9.26
C GLU A 103 2.79 -11.20 -8.03
N HIS A 104 3.90 -10.60 -7.60
CA HIS A 104 4.58 -10.94 -6.35
C HIS A 104 3.65 -10.76 -5.15
N LEU A 105 2.97 -9.62 -5.04
CA LEU A 105 1.99 -9.33 -3.99
C LEU A 105 0.79 -10.27 -4.04
N ARG A 106 0.24 -10.54 -5.22
CA ARG A 106 -0.86 -11.50 -5.41
C ARG A 106 -0.45 -12.92 -5.01
N LYS A 107 0.75 -13.34 -5.37
CA LYS A 107 1.32 -14.65 -4.97
C LYS A 107 1.46 -14.74 -3.45
N ALA A 108 1.96 -13.68 -2.81
CA ALA A 108 2.07 -13.60 -1.36
C ALA A 108 0.70 -13.72 -0.68
N ALA A 109 -0.30 -12.97 -1.14
CA ALA A 109 -1.66 -13.00 -0.64
C ALA A 109 -2.28 -14.41 -0.76
N ARG A 110 -2.16 -15.05 -1.93
CA ARG A 110 -2.67 -16.42 -2.16
C ARG A 110 -1.99 -17.43 -1.26
N LYS A 111 -0.65 -17.39 -1.16
CA LYS A 111 0.12 -18.31 -0.33
C LYS A 111 -0.23 -18.19 1.17
N ALA A 112 -0.41 -16.97 1.64
CA ALA A 112 -0.79 -16.69 3.02
C ALA A 112 -2.31 -16.78 3.28
N ARG A 113 -3.13 -17.04 2.26
CA ARG A 113 -4.60 -17.07 2.31
C ARG A 113 -5.20 -15.75 2.84
N ILE A 114 -4.59 -14.64 2.46
CA ILE A 114 -5.08 -13.31 2.81
C ILE A 114 -6.04 -12.86 1.71
N PRO A 115 -7.29 -12.51 2.03
CA PRO A 115 -8.20 -11.92 1.06
C PRO A 115 -7.67 -10.54 0.66
N TYR A 116 -7.68 -10.26 -0.64
CA TYR A 116 -7.23 -8.99 -1.20
C TYR A 116 -8.14 -8.58 -2.36
N GLN A 117 -8.00 -7.35 -2.79
CA GLN A 117 -8.73 -6.77 -3.90
C GLN A 117 -7.73 -6.19 -4.91
N ASP A 118 -8.08 -6.20 -6.21
CA ASP A 118 -7.32 -5.43 -7.20
C ASP A 118 -7.79 -3.97 -7.20
N GLU A 119 -6.84 -3.04 -7.41
CA GLU A 119 -7.13 -1.61 -7.37
C GLU A 119 -6.72 -0.89 -8.64
N ILE A 120 -7.65 -0.14 -9.19
CA ILE A 120 -7.42 0.89 -10.20
C ILE A 120 -8.05 2.17 -9.68
N LEU A 121 -7.20 3.16 -9.37
CA LEU A 121 -7.61 4.48 -8.91
C LEU A 121 -7.46 5.47 -10.06
N LEU A 122 -8.52 6.19 -10.40
CA LEU A 122 -8.49 7.14 -11.52
C LEU A 122 -7.87 8.49 -11.15
N ALA A 123 -7.73 8.76 -9.85
CA ALA A 123 -7.15 9.98 -9.32
C ALA A 123 -6.18 9.67 -8.18
N GLY A 124 -5.46 10.66 -7.69
CA GLY A 124 -4.51 10.49 -6.59
C GLY A 124 -3.17 9.89 -7.01
N GLY A 125 -2.32 9.70 -6.05
CA GLY A 125 -0.99 9.10 -6.19
C GLY A 125 -0.53 8.54 -4.85
N THR A 126 0.62 7.90 -4.82
CA THR A 126 1.26 7.34 -3.63
C THR A 126 2.77 7.43 -3.77
N ASP A 127 3.50 7.17 -2.71
CA ASP A 127 4.96 7.10 -2.70
C ASP A 127 5.55 6.16 -3.78
N THR A 128 4.73 5.24 -4.33
CA THR A 128 5.11 4.37 -5.45
C THR A 128 5.67 5.14 -6.64
N ALA A 129 5.05 6.28 -6.99
CA ALA A 129 5.47 7.08 -8.15
C ALA A 129 6.84 7.75 -7.95
N ALA A 130 7.20 8.07 -6.70
CA ALA A 130 8.51 8.61 -6.37
C ALA A 130 9.58 7.52 -6.40
N MET A 131 9.29 6.36 -5.82
CA MET A 131 10.21 5.22 -5.84
C MET A 131 10.49 4.74 -7.26
N GLN A 132 9.44 4.59 -8.11
CA GLN A 132 9.58 4.11 -9.48
C GLN A 132 10.56 4.95 -10.33
N LYS A 133 10.66 6.24 -10.04
CA LYS A 133 11.50 7.20 -10.77
C LYS A 133 12.87 7.42 -10.13
N SER A 134 13.20 6.67 -9.08
CA SER A 134 14.48 6.82 -8.40
C SER A 134 15.59 6.15 -9.21
N ARG A 135 16.73 6.84 -9.37
CA ARG A 135 17.93 6.37 -10.09
C ARG A 135 17.59 5.81 -11.48
N ASP A 136 17.94 4.56 -11.74
CA ASP A 136 17.70 3.86 -13.00
C ASP A 136 16.28 3.26 -13.08
N GLY A 137 15.49 3.49 -12.07
CA GLY A 137 14.13 2.96 -11.90
C GLY A 137 14.08 1.80 -10.91
N VAL A 138 13.06 1.83 -10.05
CA VAL A 138 12.81 0.79 -9.04
C VAL A 138 11.55 0.01 -9.43
N LEU A 139 11.59 -1.32 -9.35
CA LEU A 139 10.40 -2.16 -9.49
C LEU A 139 9.42 -1.79 -8.36
N SER A 140 8.37 -1.05 -8.67
CA SER A 140 7.52 -0.45 -7.65
C SER A 140 6.07 -0.91 -7.74
N GLY A 141 5.46 -1.09 -6.58
CA GLY A 141 4.06 -1.42 -6.39
C GLY A 141 3.50 -0.83 -5.10
N CYS A 142 2.22 -1.10 -4.85
CA CYS A 142 1.54 -0.57 -3.68
C CYS A 142 0.56 -1.58 -3.09
N VAL A 143 0.51 -1.64 -1.77
CA VAL A 143 -0.55 -2.26 -0.98
C VAL A 143 -1.36 -1.15 -0.37
N SER A 144 -2.66 -1.04 -0.71
CA SER A 144 -3.47 0.01 -0.14
C SER A 144 -4.50 -0.54 0.86
N ILE A 145 -4.84 0.28 1.84
CA ILE A 145 -5.85 -0.01 2.87
C ILE A 145 -7.13 0.71 2.48
N PRO A 146 -8.26 -0.01 2.26
CA PRO A 146 -9.53 0.62 1.93
C PRO A 146 -9.95 1.63 3.00
N CYS A 147 -10.22 2.87 2.60
CA CYS A 147 -10.62 3.97 3.46
C CYS A 147 -11.76 4.75 2.83
N ARG A 148 -12.78 5.10 3.62
CA ARG A 148 -13.83 6.03 3.23
C ARG A 148 -13.50 7.43 3.71
N ASN A 149 -13.95 8.42 2.95
CA ASN A 149 -13.83 9.84 3.29
C ASN A 149 -12.38 10.31 3.48
N ILE A 150 -11.45 9.82 2.66
CA ILE A 150 -10.03 10.24 2.69
C ILE A 150 -9.94 11.76 2.58
N HIS A 151 -8.97 12.37 3.25
CA HIS A 151 -8.76 13.81 3.33
C HIS A 151 -9.91 14.58 4.01
N THR A 152 -10.63 13.91 4.91
CA THR A 152 -11.66 14.56 5.73
C THR A 152 -11.45 14.26 7.22
N PRO A 153 -12.06 15.03 8.13
CA PRO A 153 -11.96 14.74 9.57
C PRO A 153 -12.60 13.42 10.02
N GLY A 154 -13.32 12.74 9.13
CA GLY A 154 -14.09 11.54 9.43
C GLY A 154 -13.75 10.33 8.57
N GLU A 155 -12.48 9.99 8.48
CA GLU A 155 -12.00 8.83 7.73
C GLU A 155 -12.36 7.51 8.41
N ILE A 156 -12.71 6.50 7.62
CA ILE A 156 -13.16 5.21 8.13
C ILE A 156 -12.35 4.08 7.49
N VAL A 157 -11.66 3.30 8.33
CA VAL A 157 -10.95 2.09 7.94
C VAL A 157 -11.42 0.87 8.71
N SER A 158 -11.24 -0.30 8.12
CA SER A 158 -11.41 -1.58 8.80
C SER A 158 -10.11 -2.00 9.47
N LEU A 159 -10.10 -2.19 10.78
CA LEU A 159 -8.91 -2.68 11.50
C LEU A 159 -8.44 -4.04 10.98
N LYS A 160 -9.37 -4.88 10.47
CA LYS A 160 -9.02 -6.15 9.85
C LYS A 160 -8.28 -5.96 8.53
N ASP A 161 -8.58 -4.91 7.77
CA ASP A 161 -7.88 -4.63 6.52
C ASP A 161 -6.48 -4.08 6.80
N VAL A 162 -6.32 -3.26 7.85
CA VAL A 162 -5.00 -2.80 8.33
C VAL A 162 -4.13 -3.99 8.75
N GLU A 163 -4.68 -4.90 9.58
CA GLU A 163 -3.98 -6.12 10.01
C GLU A 163 -3.58 -7.00 8.83
N ARG A 164 -4.50 -7.19 7.87
CA ARG A 164 -4.25 -7.99 6.66
C ARG A 164 -3.22 -7.34 5.75
N ALA A 165 -3.19 -6.02 5.67
CA ALA A 165 -2.16 -5.29 4.92
C ALA A 165 -0.77 -5.57 5.50
N GLY A 166 -0.59 -5.45 6.80
CA GLY A 166 0.67 -5.78 7.47
C GLY A 166 1.09 -7.24 7.24
N LYS A 167 0.15 -8.19 7.38
CA LYS A 167 0.41 -9.61 7.11
C LYS A 167 0.75 -9.88 5.62
N LEU A 168 0.13 -9.16 4.70
CA LEU A 168 0.45 -9.26 3.27
C LEU A 168 1.86 -8.78 2.97
N ILE A 169 2.27 -7.65 3.56
CA ILE A 169 3.63 -7.11 3.43
C ILE A 169 4.65 -8.11 3.97
N ALA A 170 4.41 -8.66 5.17
CA ALA A 170 5.27 -9.69 5.76
C ALA A 170 5.35 -10.96 4.90
N ALA A 171 4.21 -11.39 4.33
CA ALA A 171 4.18 -12.54 3.43
C ALA A 171 4.94 -12.27 2.12
N ALA A 172 4.87 -11.06 1.58
CA ALA A 172 5.62 -10.66 0.40
C ALA A 172 7.13 -10.62 0.68
N ALA A 173 7.54 -10.10 1.84
CA ALA A 173 8.94 -10.05 2.25
C ALA A 173 9.60 -11.45 2.40
N LYS A 174 8.81 -12.47 2.73
CA LYS A 174 9.26 -13.89 2.83
C LYS A 174 9.41 -14.58 1.49
N LEU A 175 8.97 -13.98 0.41
CA LEU A 175 9.17 -14.52 -0.93
C LEU A 175 10.45 -13.96 -1.53
N LYS A 176 11.22 -14.84 -2.17
CA LYS A 176 12.40 -14.40 -2.93
C LYS A 176 11.97 -13.52 -4.10
N VAL A 177 12.66 -12.42 -4.24
CA VAL A 177 12.48 -11.42 -5.31
C VAL A 177 13.32 -11.77 -6.51
#